data_7bd44933c186390ac385510051434432
#
_entry.id   7bd44933c186390ac385510051434432
#
_cell.length_a   1.000
_cell.length_b   1.000
_cell.length_c   1.000
_cell.angle_alpha   90.00
_cell.angle_beta   90.00
_cell.angle_gamma   90.00
#
_symmetry.space_group_name_H-M   'P 1'
#
loop_
_entity.id
_entity.type
_entity.pdbx_description
1 polymer ?
#
loop_
_entity_poly.entity_id
_entity_poly.type
_entity_poly.pdbx_seq_one_letter_code
_entity_poly.pdbx_strand_id
1 'polypeptide(L)'
;MEEILRRRDMRDVLTFTIDPADAKDFDDALSFQVMESGNYQIGVHIADVTHYVVEGSAVDEEAYQRGTSIYLVDRVIPMLPELLCNELCSLRPNEEKLCMSVVLEMDKEAKVLRHKICRTVICSNHRLAYEQAQAILDGEKDLDSNMVAELSEPLCVLNDLAQILRKKRFEHGAINFETPEVRFVLDKEGNPSEIMFHRSTEANFLIEEFMLLANRIVAAEIGMRGKKNEEGKKEETKPFVYRVHDVPDPEKIVKLGNFIRQFGFHLRTSAKRSVQNKHINTLLSDCQGSNSQT
;
A
#
# COMPACT_ATOMS: atom_id res chain seq x y z
N MET A 1 12.27 -9.24 -25.58
CA MET A 1 13.70 -9.26 -25.20
C MET A 1 14.34 -7.87 -25.17
N GLU A 2 14.16 -7.03 -26.17
CA GLU A 2 14.76 -5.67 -26.18
C GLU A 2 14.32 -4.77 -25.00
N GLU A 3 13.07 -4.84 -24.57
CA GLU A 3 12.56 -4.03 -23.46
C GLU A 3 13.18 -4.45 -22.12
N ILE A 4 13.36 -5.74 -21.88
CA ILE A 4 14.00 -6.27 -20.67
C ILE A 4 15.43 -5.72 -20.51
N LEU A 5 16.19 -5.65 -21.61
CA LEU A 5 17.58 -5.15 -21.62
C LEU A 5 17.70 -3.66 -21.27
N ARG A 6 16.61 -2.88 -21.40
CA ARG A 6 16.56 -1.44 -21.06
C ARG A 6 16.18 -1.20 -19.62
N ARG A 7 15.75 -2.24 -18.89
CA ARG A 7 15.26 -2.15 -17.51
C ARG A 7 16.35 -2.60 -16.53
N ARG A 8 16.24 -2.12 -15.31
CA ARG A 8 17.07 -2.66 -14.21
C ARG A 8 16.63 -4.09 -13.95
N ASP A 9 17.57 -5.01 -14.06
CA ASP A 9 17.34 -6.43 -13.77
C ASP A 9 17.33 -6.64 -12.25
N MET A 10 16.24 -7.19 -11.75
CA MET A 10 16.02 -7.54 -10.33
C MET A 10 15.43 -8.97 -10.19
N ARG A 11 15.58 -9.80 -11.22
CA ARG A 11 15.03 -11.17 -11.24
C ARG A 11 15.68 -12.10 -10.22
N ASP A 12 16.93 -11.82 -9.83
CA ASP A 12 17.68 -12.61 -8.85
C ASP A 12 17.51 -12.12 -7.41
N VAL A 13 16.68 -11.08 -7.19
CA VAL A 13 16.38 -10.55 -5.84
C VAL A 13 15.13 -11.23 -5.32
N LEU A 14 15.19 -11.76 -4.10
CA LEU A 14 14.02 -12.36 -3.43
C LEU A 14 12.84 -11.38 -3.48
N THR A 15 11.78 -11.79 -4.17
CA THR A 15 10.60 -10.97 -4.44
C THR A 15 9.35 -11.80 -4.18
N PHE A 16 8.33 -11.18 -3.60
CA PHE A 16 7.05 -11.83 -3.30
C PHE A 16 5.89 -10.84 -3.32
N THR A 17 4.69 -11.37 -3.52
CA THR A 17 3.43 -10.62 -3.38
C THR A 17 2.67 -11.07 -2.13
N ILE A 18 1.86 -10.17 -1.54
CA ILE A 18 0.96 -10.48 -0.42
C ILE A 18 -0.41 -9.87 -0.75
N ASP A 19 -1.39 -10.71 -1.04
CA ASP A 19 -2.69 -10.33 -1.58
C ASP A 19 -3.83 -11.09 -0.89
N PRO A 20 -5.10 -10.72 -1.11
CA PRO A 20 -6.23 -11.57 -0.72
C PRO A 20 -6.12 -12.97 -1.32
N ALA A 21 -6.60 -14.00 -0.59
CA ALA A 21 -6.46 -15.40 -1.01
C ALA A 21 -7.07 -15.69 -2.39
N ASP A 22 -8.14 -14.99 -2.74
CA ASP A 22 -8.89 -15.11 -4.00
C ASP A 22 -8.45 -14.16 -5.11
N ALA A 23 -7.46 -13.28 -4.85
CA ALA A 23 -6.91 -12.37 -5.85
C ALA A 23 -6.22 -13.10 -7.00
N LYS A 24 -6.34 -12.53 -8.21
CA LYS A 24 -5.68 -13.01 -9.44
C LYS A 24 -4.81 -11.92 -10.08
N ASP A 25 -5.06 -10.69 -9.75
CA ASP A 25 -4.44 -9.46 -10.21
C ASP A 25 -3.44 -8.97 -9.14
N PHE A 26 -2.21 -9.47 -9.20
CA PHE A 26 -1.15 -9.09 -8.27
C PHE A 26 -0.48 -7.84 -8.82
N ASP A 27 -0.93 -6.68 -8.35
CA ASP A 27 -0.50 -5.37 -8.87
C ASP A 27 0.81 -4.88 -8.25
N ASP A 28 1.15 -5.34 -7.05
CA ASP A 28 2.34 -4.94 -6.31
C ASP A 28 3.12 -6.11 -5.73
N ALA A 29 4.42 -5.92 -5.58
CA ALA A 29 5.33 -6.86 -4.97
C ALA A 29 6.39 -6.14 -4.14
N LEU A 30 6.92 -6.83 -3.13
CA LEU A 30 8.08 -6.39 -2.36
C LEU A 30 9.28 -7.27 -2.69
N SER A 31 10.46 -6.67 -2.80
CA SER A 31 11.73 -7.40 -2.80
C SER A 31 12.59 -7.00 -1.62
N PHE A 32 13.42 -7.94 -1.15
CA PHE A 32 14.26 -7.75 0.02
C PHE A 32 15.66 -8.33 -0.19
N GLN A 33 16.67 -7.56 0.20
CA GLN A 33 18.05 -8.00 0.20
C GLN A 33 18.84 -7.31 1.30
N VAL A 34 19.63 -8.05 2.07
CA VAL A 34 20.60 -7.50 3.00
C VAL A 34 21.85 -7.06 2.23
N MET A 35 22.27 -5.81 2.42
CA MET A 35 23.45 -5.24 1.77
C MET A 35 24.73 -5.52 2.59
N GLU A 36 25.88 -5.44 1.96
CA GLU A 36 27.20 -5.56 2.65
C GLU A 36 27.39 -4.55 3.76
N SER A 37 26.76 -3.39 3.66
CA SER A 37 26.72 -2.35 4.69
C SER A 37 25.94 -2.72 5.96
N GLY A 38 25.17 -3.82 5.92
CA GLY A 38 24.21 -4.19 6.95
C GLY A 38 22.87 -3.45 6.86
N ASN A 39 22.71 -2.56 5.88
CA ASN A 39 21.43 -1.94 5.53
C ASN A 39 20.60 -2.90 4.68
N TYR A 40 19.36 -2.51 4.41
CA TYR A 40 18.41 -3.28 3.61
C TYR A 40 18.19 -2.60 2.26
N GLN A 41 18.27 -3.36 1.16
CA GLN A 41 17.71 -2.96 -0.12
C GLN A 41 16.28 -3.51 -0.19
N ILE A 42 15.31 -2.61 -0.31
CA ILE A 42 13.90 -2.95 -0.41
C ILE A 42 13.39 -2.41 -1.74
N GLY A 43 12.76 -3.26 -2.54
CA GLY A 43 12.06 -2.87 -3.75
C GLY A 43 10.56 -2.85 -3.52
N VAL A 44 9.90 -1.78 -3.94
CA VAL A 44 8.45 -1.70 -4.08
C VAL A 44 8.17 -1.69 -5.57
N HIS A 45 7.57 -2.75 -6.08
CA HIS A 45 7.37 -2.99 -7.49
C HIS A 45 5.89 -2.90 -7.83
N ILE A 46 5.54 -2.07 -8.79
CA ILE A 46 4.17 -1.95 -9.30
C ILE A 46 4.17 -2.41 -10.75
N ALA A 47 3.19 -3.22 -11.13
CA ALA A 47 3.02 -3.69 -12.49
C ALA A 47 3.03 -2.53 -13.50
N ASP A 48 3.90 -2.59 -14.52
CA ASP A 48 4.01 -1.53 -15.52
C ASP A 48 2.94 -1.67 -16.60
N VAL A 49 1.71 -1.34 -16.22
CA VAL A 49 0.54 -1.36 -17.12
C VAL A 49 0.76 -0.46 -18.34
N THR A 50 1.53 0.64 -18.16
CA THR A 50 1.79 1.61 -19.24
C THR A 50 2.64 1.04 -20.38
N HIS A 51 3.30 -0.10 -20.18
CA HIS A 51 3.99 -0.82 -21.24
C HIS A 51 3.00 -1.45 -22.24
N TYR A 52 1.86 -1.90 -21.76
CA TYR A 52 0.85 -2.62 -22.54
C TYR A 52 -0.28 -1.71 -23.03
N VAL A 53 -0.72 -0.78 -22.19
CA VAL A 53 -1.78 0.18 -22.50
C VAL A 53 -1.17 1.46 -23.03
N VAL A 54 -1.20 1.60 -24.35
CA VAL A 54 -0.64 2.77 -25.04
C VAL A 54 -1.70 3.85 -25.11
N GLU A 55 -1.32 5.10 -24.80
CA GLU A 55 -2.19 6.27 -24.88
C GLU A 55 -2.87 6.39 -26.25
N GLY A 56 -4.19 6.61 -26.27
CA GLY A 56 -5.02 6.71 -27.45
C GLY A 56 -5.33 5.38 -28.15
N SER A 57 -4.92 4.24 -27.55
CA SER A 57 -5.36 2.92 -28.04
C SER A 57 -6.82 2.63 -27.67
N ALA A 58 -7.46 1.69 -28.36
CA ALA A 58 -8.82 1.28 -28.02
C ALA A 58 -8.98 0.78 -26.58
N VAL A 59 -7.93 0.16 -26.02
CA VAL A 59 -7.91 -0.30 -24.61
C VAL A 59 -7.85 0.90 -23.67
N ASP A 60 -7.04 1.91 -23.99
CA ASP A 60 -6.93 3.13 -23.20
C ASP A 60 -8.24 3.93 -23.21
N GLU A 61 -8.87 4.08 -24.39
CA GLU A 61 -10.17 4.75 -24.53
C GLU A 61 -11.27 4.04 -23.72
N GLU A 62 -11.35 2.71 -23.79
CA GLU A 62 -12.31 1.94 -23.00
C GLU A 62 -12.05 2.04 -21.51
N ALA A 63 -10.78 1.95 -21.08
CA ALA A 63 -10.39 2.10 -19.68
C ALA A 63 -10.72 3.51 -19.16
N TYR A 64 -10.51 4.54 -19.97
CA TYR A 64 -10.87 5.91 -19.64
C TYR A 64 -12.40 6.08 -19.44
N GLN A 65 -13.20 5.44 -20.29
CA GLN A 65 -14.67 5.46 -20.16
C GLN A 65 -15.14 4.74 -18.89
N ARG A 66 -14.52 3.61 -18.55
CA ARG A 66 -14.84 2.85 -17.32
C ARG A 66 -14.39 3.60 -16.06
N GLY A 67 -13.21 4.19 -16.08
CA GLY A 67 -12.63 4.99 -15.01
C GLY A 67 -12.19 4.21 -13.77
N THR A 68 -12.73 3.00 -13.53
CA THR A 68 -12.39 2.15 -12.37
C THR A 68 -12.81 0.70 -12.61
N SER A 69 -12.24 -0.24 -11.86
CA SER A 69 -12.80 -1.58 -11.70
C SER A 69 -13.91 -1.56 -10.64
N ILE A 70 -14.96 -2.38 -10.84
CA ILE A 70 -16.11 -2.48 -9.93
C ILE A 70 -16.09 -3.85 -9.28
N TYR A 71 -15.95 -3.89 -7.96
CA TYR A 71 -15.95 -5.12 -7.16
C TYR A 71 -17.34 -5.35 -6.59
N LEU A 72 -18.02 -6.36 -7.12
CA LEU A 72 -19.32 -6.85 -6.63
C LEU A 72 -19.07 -8.02 -5.66
N VAL A 73 -20.13 -8.44 -4.98
CA VAL A 73 -20.03 -9.52 -4.00
C VAL A 73 -19.62 -10.85 -4.65
N ASP A 74 -20.05 -11.09 -5.90
CA ASP A 74 -19.88 -12.35 -6.63
C ASP A 74 -18.88 -12.26 -7.80
N ARG A 75 -18.50 -11.05 -8.23
CA ARG A 75 -17.64 -10.87 -9.41
C ARG A 75 -16.96 -9.50 -9.44
N VAL A 76 -15.94 -9.40 -10.27
CA VAL A 76 -15.29 -8.13 -10.60
C VAL A 76 -15.61 -7.77 -12.05
N ILE A 77 -15.95 -6.50 -12.30
CA ILE A 77 -16.01 -5.91 -13.64
C ILE A 77 -14.74 -5.07 -13.79
N PRO A 78 -13.70 -5.59 -14.44
CA PRO A 78 -12.40 -4.92 -14.46
C PRO A 78 -12.40 -3.72 -15.41
N MET A 79 -11.60 -2.70 -15.07
CA MET A 79 -11.37 -1.54 -15.94
C MET A 79 -10.59 -1.93 -17.20
N LEU A 80 -9.64 -2.83 -17.06
CA LEU A 80 -8.83 -3.39 -18.14
C LEU A 80 -9.25 -4.82 -18.46
N PRO A 81 -9.01 -5.34 -19.68
CA PRO A 81 -9.25 -6.74 -20.00
C PRO A 81 -8.56 -7.70 -19.03
N GLU A 82 -9.22 -8.80 -18.67
CA GLU A 82 -8.68 -9.81 -17.73
C GLU A 82 -7.32 -10.37 -18.17
N LEU A 83 -7.09 -10.50 -19.46
CA LEU A 83 -5.76 -10.90 -20.00
C LEU A 83 -4.65 -9.93 -19.57
N LEU A 84 -4.95 -8.64 -19.44
CA LEU A 84 -3.97 -7.65 -18.93
C LEU A 84 -3.84 -7.74 -17.42
N CYS A 85 -4.93 -7.61 -16.67
CA CYS A 85 -4.85 -7.53 -15.21
C CYS A 85 -4.48 -8.86 -14.54
N ASN A 86 -5.01 -10.00 -15.01
CA ASN A 86 -4.79 -11.29 -14.34
C ASN A 86 -3.56 -12.04 -14.86
N GLU A 87 -3.03 -11.67 -16.06
CA GLU A 87 -1.97 -12.43 -16.70
C GLU A 87 -0.74 -11.58 -17.01
N LEU A 88 -0.82 -10.67 -17.97
CA LEU A 88 0.36 -9.95 -18.48
C LEU A 88 0.94 -9.00 -17.45
N CYS A 89 0.09 -8.24 -16.74
CA CYS A 89 0.51 -7.30 -15.72
C CYS A 89 0.66 -7.94 -14.34
N SER A 90 -0.16 -8.96 -14.01
CA SER A 90 -0.13 -9.62 -12.71
C SER A 90 1.25 -10.19 -12.39
N LEU A 91 1.80 -9.83 -11.21
CA LEU A 91 3.16 -10.20 -10.77
C LEU A 91 3.22 -11.63 -10.25
N ARG A 92 2.78 -12.57 -11.12
CA ARG A 92 2.67 -14.00 -10.82
C ARG A 92 4.03 -14.61 -10.49
N PRO A 93 4.08 -15.60 -9.57
CA PRO A 93 5.33 -16.23 -9.20
C PRO A 93 5.96 -17.00 -10.37
N ASN A 94 7.29 -16.99 -10.41
CA ASN A 94 8.14 -17.67 -11.41
C ASN A 94 7.93 -17.16 -12.86
N GLU A 95 7.41 -15.95 -13.03
CA GLU A 95 7.26 -15.30 -14.32
C GLU A 95 8.03 -13.97 -14.34
N GLU A 96 8.69 -13.68 -15.48
CA GLU A 96 9.32 -12.38 -15.69
C GLU A 96 8.25 -11.32 -15.91
N LYS A 97 8.25 -10.28 -15.07
CA LYS A 97 7.27 -9.20 -15.12
C LYS A 97 7.93 -7.84 -15.19
N LEU A 98 7.30 -6.96 -15.96
CA LEU A 98 7.74 -5.58 -16.13
C LEU A 98 7.11 -4.70 -15.05
N CYS A 99 7.94 -3.94 -14.34
CA CYS A 99 7.50 -3.09 -13.25
C CYS A 99 8.03 -1.67 -13.38
N MET A 100 7.29 -0.74 -12.75
CA MET A 100 7.79 0.54 -12.28
C MET A 100 8.09 0.38 -10.79
N SER A 101 9.33 0.65 -10.39
CA SER A 101 9.79 0.32 -9.05
C SER A 101 10.41 1.50 -8.33
N VAL A 102 10.19 1.52 -7.00
CA VAL A 102 10.95 2.35 -6.07
C VAL A 102 11.88 1.43 -5.30
N VAL A 103 13.18 1.53 -5.57
CA VAL A 103 14.21 0.75 -4.89
C VAL A 103 14.85 1.62 -3.82
N LEU A 104 14.81 1.16 -2.58
CA LEU A 104 15.21 1.88 -1.37
C LEU A 104 16.45 1.24 -0.77
N GLU A 105 17.39 2.06 -0.27
CA GLU A 105 18.33 1.66 0.76
C GLU A 105 17.83 2.20 2.09
N MET A 106 17.60 1.33 3.05
CA MET A 106 17.01 1.65 4.35
C MET A 106 17.85 1.10 5.49
N ASP A 107 18.01 1.88 6.57
CA ASP A 107 18.64 1.40 7.78
C ASP A 107 17.65 0.69 8.72
N LYS A 108 18.15 0.16 9.83
CA LYS A 108 17.36 -0.58 10.84
C LYS A 108 16.32 0.28 11.57
N GLU A 109 16.47 1.59 11.54
CA GLU A 109 15.56 2.58 12.12
C GLU A 109 14.49 3.05 11.12
N ALA A 110 14.35 2.32 10.00
CA ALA A 110 13.44 2.64 8.90
C ALA A 110 13.63 4.06 8.34
N LYS A 111 14.90 4.50 8.23
CA LYS A 111 15.26 5.73 7.55
C LYS A 111 15.71 5.40 6.14
N VAL A 112 15.09 6.03 5.16
CA VAL A 112 15.53 5.93 3.77
C VAL A 112 16.81 6.73 3.59
N LEU A 113 17.90 6.05 3.26
CA LEU A 113 19.23 6.63 3.01
C LEU A 113 19.37 7.04 1.55
N ARG A 114 18.88 6.18 0.64
CA ARG A 114 18.88 6.41 -0.81
C ARG A 114 17.65 5.79 -1.43
N HIS A 115 17.23 6.32 -2.56
CA HIS A 115 16.16 5.72 -3.36
C HIS A 115 16.41 5.92 -4.85
N LYS A 116 15.79 5.07 -5.67
CA LYS A 116 15.80 5.17 -7.11
C LYS A 116 14.43 4.75 -7.65
N ILE A 117 13.81 5.62 -8.44
CA ILE A 117 12.60 5.31 -9.21
C ILE A 117 13.06 4.87 -10.60
N CYS A 118 12.70 3.67 -11.03
CA CYS A 118 13.13 3.13 -12.32
C CYS A 118 12.20 2.03 -12.82
N ARG A 119 12.25 1.80 -14.14
CA ARG A 119 11.67 0.62 -14.74
C ARG A 119 12.55 -0.60 -14.42
N THR A 120 11.91 -1.68 -14.00
CA THR A 120 12.58 -2.93 -13.64
C THR A 120 11.97 -4.12 -14.37
N VAL A 121 12.69 -5.23 -14.37
CA VAL A 121 12.15 -6.56 -14.59
C VAL A 121 12.39 -7.37 -13.32
N ILE A 122 11.35 -8.03 -12.85
CA ILE A 122 11.37 -8.90 -11.67
C ILE A 122 10.94 -10.32 -12.04
N CYS A 123 11.25 -11.27 -11.18
CA CYS A 123 10.65 -12.61 -11.17
C CYS A 123 10.25 -12.91 -9.72
N SER A 124 8.96 -12.85 -9.42
CA SER A 124 8.47 -13.10 -8.07
C SER A 124 8.72 -14.57 -7.68
N ASN A 125 9.29 -14.81 -6.51
CA ASN A 125 9.55 -16.17 -6.01
C ASN A 125 8.30 -16.79 -5.39
N HIS A 126 7.53 -15.97 -4.64
CA HIS A 126 6.40 -16.44 -3.86
C HIS A 126 5.18 -15.52 -4.03
N ARG A 127 4.01 -16.15 -3.98
CA ARG A 127 2.73 -15.48 -3.81
C ARG A 127 2.16 -15.91 -2.46
N LEU A 128 1.91 -14.96 -1.58
CA LEU A 128 1.31 -15.18 -0.26
C LEU A 128 -0.11 -14.62 -0.22
N ALA A 129 -0.99 -15.31 0.51
CA ALA A 129 -2.19 -14.68 1.03
C ALA A 129 -1.85 -13.92 2.32
N TYR A 130 -2.64 -12.88 2.67
CA TYR A 130 -2.43 -12.14 3.92
C TYR A 130 -2.41 -13.06 5.15
N GLU A 131 -3.25 -14.09 5.16
CA GLU A 131 -3.33 -15.07 6.23
C GLU A 131 -2.04 -15.91 6.34
N GLN A 132 -1.43 -16.25 5.18
CA GLN A 132 -0.16 -16.99 5.16
C GLN A 132 1.01 -16.11 5.62
N ALA A 133 1.06 -14.86 5.17
CA ALA A 133 2.07 -13.92 5.63
C ALA A 133 1.96 -13.67 7.13
N GLN A 134 0.73 -13.52 7.66
CA GLN A 134 0.49 -13.38 9.09
C GLN A 134 0.93 -14.61 9.86
N ALA A 135 0.58 -15.82 9.40
CA ALA A 135 0.97 -17.06 10.03
C ALA A 135 2.51 -17.24 10.12
N ILE A 136 3.25 -16.77 9.08
CA ILE A 136 4.73 -16.75 9.13
C ILE A 136 5.21 -15.75 10.20
N LEU A 137 4.62 -14.56 10.29
CA LEU A 137 4.97 -13.55 11.30
C LEU A 137 4.68 -14.06 12.72
N ASP A 138 3.60 -14.80 12.90
CA ASP A 138 3.21 -15.41 14.19
C ASP A 138 4.03 -16.66 14.54
N GLY A 139 4.88 -17.14 13.62
CA GLY A 139 5.73 -18.31 13.82
C GLY A 139 4.99 -19.64 13.79
N GLU A 140 3.86 -19.71 13.06
CA GLU A 140 3.10 -20.95 12.89
C GLU A 140 3.88 -21.99 12.06
N LYS A 141 3.69 -23.28 12.38
CA LYS A 141 4.50 -24.39 11.83
C LYS A 141 3.80 -25.18 10.73
N ASP A 142 2.53 -24.93 10.47
CA ASP A 142 1.71 -25.71 9.52
C ASP A 142 1.78 -25.18 8.07
N LEU A 143 2.87 -24.48 7.72
CA LEU A 143 3.14 -23.95 6.39
C LEU A 143 4.24 -24.73 5.67
N ASP A 144 4.36 -24.52 4.36
CA ASP A 144 5.48 -25.07 3.58
C ASP A 144 6.83 -24.68 4.20
N SER A 145 7.61 -25.66 4.61
CA SER A 145 8.86 -25.43 5.34
C SER A 145 9.93 -24.71 4.52
N ASN A 146 9.94 -24.89 3.18
CA ASN A 146 10.88 -24.20 2.30
C ASN A 146 10.52 -22.73 2.18
N MET A 147 9.24 -22.43 1.98
CA MET A 147 8.73 -21.07 1.92
C MET A 147 8.96 -20.33 3.25
N VAL A 148 8.68 -20.98 4.38
CA VAL A 148 8.94 -20.43 5.72
C VAL A 148 10.43 -20.15 5.93
N ALA A 149 11.31 -21.08 5.55
CA ALA A 149 12.75 -20.91 5.70
C ALA A 149 13.30 -19.73 4.89
N GLU A 150 12.73 -19.45 3.72
CA GLU A 150 13.17 -18.37 2.83
C GLU A 150 12.57 -17.01 3.21
N LEU A 151 11.32 -16.98 3.71
CA LEU A 151 10.58 -15.76 3.92
C LEU A 151 10.52 -15.27 5.37
N SER A 152 10.77 -16.12 6.38
CA SER A 152 10.61 -15.74 7.79
C SER A 152 11.46 -14.53 8.18
N GLU A 153 12.76 -14.55 7.90
CA GLU A 153 13.64 -13.42 8.23
C GLU A 153 13.27 -12.16 7.43
N PRO A 154 13.12 -12.21 6.10
CA PRO A 154 12.69 -11.06 5.31
C PRO A 154 11.37 -10.45 5.78
N LEU A 155 10.35 -11.26 6.04
CA LEU A 155 9.03 -10.78 6.49
C LEU A 155 9.11 -10.15 7.88
N CYS A 156 9.82 -10.77 8.83
CA CYS A 156 10.01 -10.19 10.17
C CYS A 156 10.72 -8.83 10.09
N VAL A 157 11.81 -8.73 9.32
CA VAL A 157 12.52 -7.45 9.16
C VAL A 157 11.64 -6.39 8.51
N LEU A 158 10.92 -6.74 7.44
CA LEU A 158 10.00 -5.81 6.78
C LEU A 158 8.85 -5.39 7.70
N ASN A 159 8.33 -6.30 8.51
CA ASN A 159 7.30 -5.97 9.50
C ASN A 159 7.82 -5.01 10.56
N ASP A 160 9.02 -5.24 11.12
CA ASP A 160 9.63 -4.34 12.09
C ASP A 160 9.81 -2.93 11.51
N LEU A 161 10.30 -2.83 10.27
CA LEU A 161 10.44 -1.56 9.57
C LEU A 161 9.08 -0.89 9.33
N ALA A 162 8.06 -1.64 8.92
CA ALA A 162 6.71 -1.14 8.73
C ALA A 162 6.10 -0.61 10.04
N GLN A 163 6.29 -1.30 11.17
CA GLN A 163 5.87 -0.83 12.48
C GLN A 163 6.51 0.51 12.86
N ILE A 164 7.81 0.67 12.59
CA ILE A 164 8.51 1.93 12.81
C ILE A 164 7.95 3.05 11.91
N LEU A 165 7.71 2.75 10.62
CA LEU A 165 7.13 3.71 9.67
C LEU A 165 5.72 4.12 10.12
N ARG A 166 4.88 3.15 10.51
CA ARG A 166 3.52 3.35 11.00
C ARG A 166 3.52 4.24 12.25
N LYS A 167 4.36 3.94 13.22
CA LYS A 167 4.51 4.76 14.43
C LYS A 167 4.86 6.20 14.09
N LYS A 168 5.89 6.42 13.26
CA LYS A 168 6.28 7.77 12.80
C LYS A 168 5.12 8.48 12.08
N ARG A 169 4.32 7.78 11.29
CA ARG A 169 3.17 8.33 10.58
C ARG A 169 2.09 8.84 11.55
N PHE A 170 1.78 8.07 12.60
CA PHE A 170 0.81 8.50 13.63
C PHE A 170 1.34 9.65 14.48
N GLU A 171 2.62 9.67 14.83
CA GLU A 171 3.27 10.80 15.51
C GLU A 171 3.18 12.09 14.68
N HIS A 172 3.21 11.98 13.34
CA HIS A 172 3.02 13.11 12.41
C HIS A 172 1.55 13.44 12.12
N GLY A 173 0.60 12.78 12.79
CA GLY A 173 -0.81 13.15 12.77
C GLY A 173 -1.66 12.36 11.79
N ALA A 174 -1.25 11.18 11.36
CA ALA A 174 -2.17 10.25 10.70
C ALA A 174 -3.28 9.86 11.69
N ILE A 175 -4.51 9.67 11.19
CA ILE A 175 -5.66 9.28 12.02
C ILE A 175 -5.85 7.77 11.86
N ASN A 176 -6.02 7.07 12.97
CA ASN A 176 -6.30 5.65 12.98
C ASN A 176 -7.81 5.43 13.04
N PHE A 177 -8.41 5.17 11.88
CA PHE A 177 -9.79 4.68 11.82
C PHE A 177 -9.77 3.18 11.54
N GLU A 178 -9.97 2.38 12.55
CA GLU A 178 -10.17 0.94 12.40
C GLU A 178 -11.64 0.68 12.10
N THR A 179 -11.97 0.58 10.82
CA THR A 179 -13.30 0.15 10.38
C THR A 179 -13.20 -1.30 9.94
N PRO A 180 -13.93 -2.23 10.57
CA PRO A 180 -13.96 -3.62 10.11
C PRO A 180 -14.54 -3.68 8.69
N GLU A 181 -13.87 -4.38 7.80
CA GLU A 181 -14.34 -4.63 6.45
C GLU A 181 -15.37 -5.76 6.47
N VAL A 182 -16.51 -5.52 5.83
CA VAL A 182 -17.58 -6.52 5.74
C VAL A 182 -17.36 -7.37 4.48
N ARG A 183 -17.28 -8.69 4.66
CA ARG A 183 -17.25 -9.66 3.56
C ARG A 183 -18.46 -10.58 3.65
N PHE A 184 -19.00 -10.92 2.49
CA PHE A 184 -20.11 -11.85 2.37
C PHE A 184 -19.59 -13.21 1.92
N VAL A 185 -20.00 -14.25 2.62
CA VAL A 185 -19.82 -15.62 2.15
C VAL A 185 -21.02 -15.96 1.29
N LEU A 186 -20.78 -16.47 0.09
CA LEU A 186 -21.83 -16.87 -0.83
C LEU A 186 -22.08 -18.39 -0.76
N ASP A 187 -23.33 -18.81 -0.87
CA ASP A 187 -23.70 -20.21 -1.06
C ASP A 187 -23.39 -20.66 -2.52
N LYS A 188 -23.69 -21.93 -2.82
CA LYS A 188 -23.46 -22.50 -4.16
C LYS A 188 -24.33 -21.86 -5.25
N GLU A 189 -25.43 -21.25 -4.88
CA GLU A 189 -26.37 -20.54 -5.73
C GLU A 189 -26.01 -19.07 -5.92
N GLY A 190 -24.96 -18.58 -5.20
CA GLY A 190 -24.48 -17.19 -5.26
C GLY A 190 -25.24 -16.24 -4.34
N ASN A 191 -26.03 -16.73 -3.40
CA ASN A 191 -26.71 -15.89 -2.42
C ASN A 191 -25.83 -15.68 -1.18
N PRO A 192 -25.87 -14.49 -0.54
CA PRO A 192 -25.18 -14.26 0.71
C PRO A 192 -25.70 -15.18 1.82
N SER A 193 -24.83 -16.02 2.37
CA SER A 193 -25.15 -16.98 3.43
C SER A 193 -24.64 -16.53 4.81
N GLU A 194 -23.55 -15.77 4.85
CA GLU A 194 -22.92 -15.30 6.09
C GLU A 194 -22.27 -13.94 5.88
N ILE A 195 -22.18 -13.17 6.96
CA ILE A 195 -21.44 -11.90 7.00
C ILE A 195 -20.21 -12.09 7.89
N MET A 196 -19.03 -11.88 7.31
CA MET A 196 -17.76 -11.93 8.02
C MET A 196 -17.20 -10.52 8.18
N PHE A 197 -16.59 -10.26 9.35
CA PHE A 197 -15.86 -9.02 9.60
C PHE A 197 -14.36 -9.32 9.52
N HIS A 198 -13.71 -8.70 8.55
CA HIS A 198 -12.26 -8.79 8.39
C HIS A 198 -11.61 -7.60 9.09
N ARG A 199 -10.59 -7.86 9.92
CA ARG A 199 -9.75 -6.84 10.53
C ARG A 199 -8.36 -6.92 9.90
N SER A 200 -7.78 -5.75 9.66
CA SER A 200 -6.40 -5.67 9.17
C SER A 200 -5.44 -6.26 10.21
N THR A 201 -4.52 -7.06 9.72
CA THR A 201 -3.43 -7.69 10.47
C THR A 201 -2.10 -6.98 10.25
N GLU A 202 -1.02 -7.42 10.88
CA GLU A 202 0.31 -6.86 10.66
C GLU A 202 0.77 -7.05 9.22
N ALA A 203 0.43 -8.15 8.57
CA ALA A 203 0.71 -8.38 7.15
C ALA A 203 0.04 -7.34 6.24
N ASN A 204 -1.19 -6.90 6.55
CA ASN A 204 -1.85 -5.81 5.83
C ASN A 204 -1.13 -4.47 6.04
N PHE A 205 -0.74 -4.16 7.28
CA PHE A 205 -0.02 -2.93 7.60
C PHE A 205 1.37 -2.89 6.99
N LEU A 206 2.04 -4.05 6.88
CA LEU A 206 3.33 -4.16 6.20
C LEU A 206 3.22 -3.66 4.76
N ILE A 207 2.30 -4.18 3.97
CA ILE A 207 2.06 -3.76 2.58
C ILE A 207 1.65 -2.28 2.54
N GLU A 208 0.68 -1.87 3.36
CA GLU A 208 0.22 -0.47 3.43
C GLU A 208 1.37 0.50 3.62
N GLU A 209 2.25 0.28 4.59
CA GLU A 209 3.32 1.24 4.91
C GLU A 209 4.37 1.33 3.79
N PHE A 210 4.73 0.23 3.14
CA PHE A 210 5.66 0.28 2.00
C PHE A 210 5.03 0.92 0.76
N MET A 211 3.74 0.68 0.49
CA MET A 211 3.02 1.37 -0.59
C MET A 211 2.91 2.88 -0.30
N LEU A 212 2.56 3.27 0.92
CA LEU A 212 2.53 4.69 1.33
C LEU A 212 3.92 5.34 1.23
N LEU A 213 4.97 4.64 1.61
CA LEU A 213 6.35 5.12 1.51
C LEU A 213 6.74 5.37 0.05
N ALA A 214 6.48 4.40 -0.83
CA ALA A 214 6.75 4.52 -2.26
C ALA A 214 5.98 5.68 -2.89
N ASN A 215 4.67 5.78 -2.61
CA ASN A 215 3.82 6.88 -3.08
C ASN A 215 4.35 8.26 -2.66
N ARG A 216 4.78 8.40 -1.40
CA ARG A 216 5.35 9.66 -0.89
C ARG A 216 6.66 10.01 -1.57
N ILE A 217 7.54 9.04 -1.81
CA ILE A 217 8.82 9.24 -2.49
C ILE A 217 8.58 9.69 -3.92
N VAL A 218 7.71 9.02 -4.66
CA VAL A 218 7.37 9.36 -6.05
C VAL A 218 6.76 10.76 -6.13
N ALA A 219 5.80 11.08 -5.25
CA ALA A 219 5.17 12.40 -5.21
C ALA A 219 6.19 13.50 -4.87
N ALA A 220 7.10 13.26 -3.93
CA ALA A 220 8.13 14.23 -3.57
C ALA A 220 9.18 14.41 -4.68
N GLU A 221 9.59 13.30 -5.33
CA GLU A 221 10.64 13.35 -6.38
C GLU A 221 10.14 13.97 -7.68
N ILE A 222 8.92 13.65 -8.10
CA ILE A 222 8.39 14.06 -9.40
C ILE A 222 7.53 15.33 -9.27
N GLY A 223 6.64 15.38 -8.28
CA GLY A 223 5.64 16.43 -8.17
C GLY A 223 6.08 17.64 -7.36
N MET A 224 6.92 17.49 -6.33
CA MET A 224 7.27 18.58 -5.41
C MET A 224 8.65 19.18 -5.66
N ARG A 225 9.53 18.53 -6.39
CA ARG A 225 10.87 19.05 -6.65
C ARG A 225 10.90 20.00 -7.84
N GLY A 226 10.93 21.30 -7.52
CA GLY A 226 11.72 22.22 -8.33
C GLY A 226 13.20 21.94 -8.04
N LYS A 227 13.81 20.92 -8.65
CA LYS A 227 15.26 20.71 -8.60
C LYS A 227 15.92 21.99 -9.11
N LYS A 228 16.99 22.44 -8.44
CA LYS A 228 17.92 23.36 -9.09
C LYS A 228 18.73 22.50 -10.06
N ASN A 229 18.71 22.84 -11.34
CA ASN A 229 19.62 22.26 -12.32
C ASN A 229 21.08 22.63 -11.95
N GLU A 230 22.06 22.07 -12.65
CA GLU A 230 23.47 22.36 -12.43
C GLU A 230 23.82 23.86 -12.53
N GLU A 231 22.98 24.64 -13.19
CA GLU A 231 23.08 26.10 -13.31
C GLU A 231 22.39 26.88 -12.18
N GLY A 232 21.79 26.19 -11.19
CA GLY A 232 21.11 26.80 -10.05
C GLY A 232 19.70 27.33 -10.34
N LYS A 233 19.15 27.11 -11.56
CA LYS A 233 17.77 27.46 -11.90
C LYS A 233 16.83 26.39 -11.36
N LYS A 234 15.69 26.81 -10.78
CA LYS A 234 14.61 25.87 -10.41
C LYS A 234 14.06 25.21 -11.67
N GLU A 235 14.14 23.90 -11.74
CA GLU A 235 13.35 23.14 -12.72
C GLU A 235 11.86 23.35 -12.44
N GLU A 236 11.06 23.45 -13.50
CA GLU A 236 9.61 23.48 -13.39
C GLU A 236 9.12 22.16 -12.77
N THR A 237 8.19 22.29 -11.82
CA THR A 237 7.51 21.11 -11.26
C THR A 237 6.70 20.44 -12.36
N LYS A 238 6.84 19.12 -12.49
CA LYS A 238 6.04 18.35 -13.45
C LYS A 238 4.60 18.26 -12.96
N PRO A 239 3.60 18.27 -13.85
CA PRO A 239 2.23 17.91 -13.49
C PRO A 239 2.21 16.53 -12.81
N PHE A 240 1.50 16.44 -11.68
CA PHE A 240 1.39 15.20 -10.92
C PHE A 240 0.00 15.08 -10.31
N VAL A 241 -0.53 13.85 -10.22
CA VAL A 241 -1.84 13.61 -9.66
C VAL A 241 -1.71 13.36 -8.16
N TYR A 242 -2.36 14.21 -7.35
CA TYR A 242 -2.41 14.08 -5.89
C TYR A 242 -3.80 13.67 -5.43
N ARG A 243 -3.88 12.82 -4.41
CA ARG A 243 -5.11 12.62 -3.68
C ARG A 243 -5.20 13.70 -2.59
N VAL A 244 -6.11 14.64 -2.76
CA VAL A 244 -6.31 15.78 -1.86
C VAL A 244 -7.56 15.57 -1.02
N HIS A 245 -7.50 15.91 0.26
CA HIS A 245 -8.65 15.97 1.17
C HIS A 245 -8.90 17.42 1.57
N ASP A 246 -10.16 17.82 1.54
CA ASP A 246 -10.57 19.14 2.01
C ASP A 246 -10.40 19.28 3.53
N VAL A 247 -10.35 20.52 3.98
CA VAL A 247 -10.39 20.81 5.40
C VAL A 247 -11.74 20.38 6.00
N PRO A 248 -11.76 19.91 7.26
CA PRO A 248 -13.01 19.52 7.91
C PRO A 248 -14.05 20.66 7.92
N ASP A 249 -15.29 20.31 7.59
CA ASP A 249 -16.41 21.23 7.67
C ASP A 249 -16.61 21.75 9.11
N PRO A 250 -16.54 23.08 9.34
CA PRO A 250 -16.67 23.65 10.69
C PRO A 250 -17.99 23.30 11.40
N GLU A 251 -19.09 23.19 10.65
CA GLU A 251 -20.39 22.83 11.23
C GLU A 251 -20.41 21.37 11.69
N LYS A 252 -19.81 20.46 10.90
CA LYS A 252 -19.68 19.06 11.31
C LYS A 252 -18.81 18.91 12.54
N ILE A 253 -17.73 19.68 12.66
CA ILE A 253 -16.87 19.71 13.85
C ILE A 253 -17.65 20.19 15.09
N VAL A 254 -18.47 21.22 14.95
CA VAL A 254 -19.32 21.70 16.05
C VAL A 254 -20.35 20.64 16.44
N LYS A 255 -21.00 20.00 15.47
CA LYS A 255 -21.96 18.91 15.73
C LYS A 255 -21.29 17.73 16.44
N LEU A 256 -20.11 17.32 15.99
CA LEU A 256 -19.32 16.29 16.67
C LEU A 256 -18.99 16.70 18.11
N GLY A 257 -18.50 17.93 18.32
CA GLY A 257 -18.16 18.42 19.64
C GLY A 257 -19.36 18.45 20.62
N ASN A 258 -20.56 18.76 20.11
CA ASN A 258 -21.78 18.73 20.91
C ASN A 258 -22.23 17.28 21.22
N PHE A 259 -22.10 16.39 20.26
CA PHE A 259 -22.44 14.96 20.41
C PHE A 259 -21.57 14.28 21.47
N ILE A 260 -20.25 14.39 21.35
CA ILE A 260 -19.31 13.70 22.26
C ILE A 260 -19.38 14.21 23.71
N ARG A 261 -19.82 15.48 23.93
CA ARG A 261 -20.02 16.02 25.27
C ARG A 261 -21.06 15.24 26.06
N GLN A 262 -22.06 14.65 25.43
CA GLN A 262 -23.09 13.84 26.07
C GLN A 262 -22.52 12.59 26.73
N PHE A 263 -21.33 12.12 26.21
CA PHE A 263 -20.57 10.98 26.71
C PHE A 263 -19.40 11.37 27.62
N GLY A 264 -19.29 12.69 27.96
CA GLY A 264 -18.23 13.21 28.82
C GLY A 264 -16.91 13.51 28.13
N PHE A 265 -16.84 13.39 26.79
CA PHE A 265 -15.65 13.69 26.02
C PHE A 265 -15.59 15.12 25.50
N HIS A 266 -14.39 15.63 25.28
CA HIS A 266 -14.18 16.98 24.79
C HIS A 266 -13.24 17.02 23.60
N LEU A 267 -13.69 17.56 22.46
CA LEU A 267 -12.84 17.80 21.32
C LEU A 267 -12.00 19.07 21.57
N ARG A 268 -10.70 18.88 21.67
CA ARG A 268 -9.75 20.00 21.80
C ARG A 268 -9.64 20.72 20.46
N THR A 269 -9.65 22.04 20.49
CA THR A 269 -9.43 22.89 19.32
C THR A 269 -8.20 23.75 19.54
N SER A 270 -7.51 24.12 18.45
CA SER A 270 -6.40 25.08 18.53
C SER A 270 -6.92 26.49 18.89
N ALA A 271 -6.01 27.40 19.22
CA ALA A 271 -6.34 28.81 19.47
C ALA A 271 -7.10 29.49 18.32
N LYS A 272 -6.95 29.00 17.11
CA LYS A 272 -7.68 29.46 15.90
C LYS A 272 -9.01 28.69 15.67
N ARG A 273 -9.49 27.94 16.63
CA ARG A 273 -10.68 27.06 16.55
C ARG A 273 -10.61 26.01 15.45
N SER A 274 -9.42 25.70 14.94
CA SER A 274 -9.23 24.61 13.99
C SER A 274 -8.94 23.30 14.74
N VAL A 275 -9.50 22.20 14.24
CA VAL A 275 -9.20 20.85 14.72
C VAL A 275 -8.01 20.33 13.94
N GLN A 276 -7.00 19.86 14.64
CA GLN A 276 -5.85 19.18 14.05
C GLN A 276 -6.01 17.67 14.26
N ASN A 277 -5.46 16.87 13.38
CA ASN A 277 -5.53 15.40 13.44
C ASN A 277 -5.12 14.84 14.83
N LYS A 278 -4.11 15.43 15.47
CA LYS A 278 -3.69 15.03 16.81
C LYS A 278 -4.81 15.18 17.87
N HIS A 279 -5.72 16.15 17.70
CA HIS A 279 -6.86 16.32 18.63
C HIS A 279 -7.89 15.21 18.44
N ILE A 280 -8.05 14.74 17.20
CA ILE A 280 -8.91 13.60 16.88
C ILE A 280 -8.29 12.32 17.43
N ASN A 281 -6.98 12.11 17.23
CA ASN A 281 -6.28 10.93 17.77
C ASN A 281 -6.38 10.88 19.32
N THR A 282 -6.24 12.02 20.00
CA THR A 282 -6.43 12.09 21.45
C THR A 282 -7.85 11.68 21.83
N LEU A 283 -8.86 12.21 21.13
CA LEU A 283 -10.25 11.84 21.37
C LEU A 283 -10.49 10.34 21.15
N LEU A 284 -9.97 9.77 20.07
CA LEU A 284 -10.09 8.33 19.79
C LEU A 284 -9.45 7.50 20.90
N SER A 285 -8.25 7.89 21.38
CA SER A 285 -7.60 7.23 22.52
C SER A 285 -8.41 7.34 23.80
N ASP A 286 -9.00 8.51 24.08
CA ASP A 286 -9.83 8.72 25.27
C ASP A 286 -11.13 7.89 25.22
N CYS A 287 -11.63 7.58 24.01
CA CYS A 287 -12.81 6.73 23.82
C CYS A 287 -12.50 5.22 23.90
N GLN A 288 -11.24 4.81 23.68
CA GLN A 288 -10.85 3.39 23.75
C GLN A 288 -11.09 2.83 25.15
N GLY A 289 -11.80 1.69 25.23
CA GLY A 289 -12.14 1.03 26.49
C GLY A 289 -13.34 1.62 27.24
N SER A 290 -13.99 2.65 26.69
CA SER A 290 -15.26 3.15 27.23
C SER A 290 -16.46 2.39 26.64
N ASN A 291 -17.57 2.32 27.40
CA ASN A 291 -18.84 1.75 26.90
C ASN A 291 -19.46 2.56 25.73
N SER A 292 -18.81 3.64 25.31
CA SER A 292 -19.24 4.55 24.24
C SER A 292 -18.42 4.37 22.95
N GLN A 293 -17.74 3.24 22.81
CA GLN A 293 -16.88 2.91 21.66
C GLN A 293 -17.70 2.30 20.48
N THR A 294 -18.83 2.86 20.17
CA THR A 294 -19.67 2.46 19.01
C THR A 294 -19.75 3.54 17.96
#